data_b2a863a1cdb8fc205e75dd80f50285e9
#
_entry.id   b2a863a1cdb8fc205e75dd80f50285e9
#
_cell.length_a   1.000
_cell.length_b   1.000
_cell.length_c   1.000
_cell.angle_alpha   90.00
_cell.angle_beta   90.00
_cell.angle_gamma   90.00
#
_symmetry.space_group_name_H-M   'P 1'
#
loop_
_entity.id
_entity.type
_entity.pdbx_description
1 polymer ?
#
loop_
_entity_poly.entity_id
_entity_poly.type
_entity_poly.pdbx_seq_one_letter_code
_entity_poly.pdbx_strand_id
1 'polypeptide(L)'
;MFAEGAKYQEEISITGDTGKIEAFVPGPARFWPKKLGAPPIPKIVVSPRDKSGLREFDVPVDEKILEAGDHNGSTFYQHQKFMRVVEGYQSPEVTLNDGIWAVRMGNAAQVSAETGKVVNF
;
A
#
# COMPACT_ATOMS: atom_id res chain seq x y z
N MET A 1 -11.60 -11.21 -2.10
CA MET A 1 -11.31 -11.85 -3.40
C MET A 1 -10.63 -10.80 -4.24
N PHE A 2 -9.39 -11.02 -4.64
CA PHE A 2 -8.64 -10.07 -5.48
C PHE A 2 -8.98 -10.32 -6.95
N ALA A 3 -8.90 -9.27 -7.78
CA ALA A 3 -9.03 -9.40 -9.21
C ALA A 3 -7.71 -9.99 -9.77
N GLU A 4 -7.59 -11.31 -9.79
CA GLU A 4 -6.36 -12.05 -10.12
C GLU A 4 -5.76 -11.72 -11.50
N GLY A 5 -6.53 -11.07 -12.37
CA GLY A 5 -6.06 -10.56 -13.67
C GLY A 5 -5.70 -9.07 -13.66
N ALA A 6 -5.83 -8.36 -12.55
CA ALA A 6 -5.48 -6.96 -12.48
C ALA A 6 -3.96 -6.77 -12.53
N LYS A 7 -3.51 -5.74 -13.24
CA LYS A 7 -2.10 -5.36 -13.30
C LYS A 7 -1.57 -4.98 -11.92
N TYR A 8 -2.38 -4.25 -11.15
CA TYR A 8 -2.12 -3.89 -9.75
C TYR A 8 -3.25 -4.44 -8.89
N GLN A 9 -2.91 -5.02 -7.75
CA GLN A 9 -3.87 -5.62 -6.82
C GLN A 9 -4.18 -4.71 -5.64
N GLU A 10 -3.24 -3.83 -5.30
CA GLU A 10 -3.42 -2.84 -4.25
C GLU A 10 -3.11 -1.46 -4.83
N GLU A 11 -4.02 -0.53 -4.62
CA GLU A 11 -3.88 0.84 -5.08
C GLU A 11 -4.33 1.79 -3.97
N ILE A 12 -3.57 2.87 -3.79
CA ILE A 12 -3.96 3.97 -2.91
C ILE A 12 -3.79 5.28 -3.66
N SER A 13 -4.74 6.18 -3.51
CA SER A 13 -4.71 7.52 -4.09
C SER A 13 -5.07 8.52 -3.01
N ILE A 14 -4.17 9.47 -2.76
CA ILE A 14 -4.36 10.53 -1.77
C ILE A 14 -4.27 11.86 -2.50
N THR A 15 -5.34 12.66 -2.43
CA THR A 15 -5.39 14.00 -3.00
C THR A 15 -5.45 15.03 -1.90
N GLY A 16 -4.50 15.95 -1.90
CA GLY A 16 -4.42 17.08 -0.99
C GLY A 16 -4.44 18.41 -1.73
N ASP A 17 -4.27 19.48 -0.99
CA ASP A 17 -4.22 20.86 -1.51
C ASP A 17 -2.97 21.16 -2.33
N THR A 18 -1.88 20.44 -2.09
CA THR A 18 -0.58 20.61 -2.79
C THR A 18 -0.38 19.66 -3.97
N GLY A 19 -1.23 18.64 -4.11
CA GLY A 19 -1.13 17.67 -5.20
C GLY A 19 -1.79 16.34 -4.91
N LYS A 20 -1.45 15.34 -5.72
CA LYS A 20 -1.92 13.97 -5.61
C LYS A 20 -0.73 13.02 -5.56
N ILE A 21 -0.81 12.01 -4.71
CA ILE A 21 0.09 10.85 -4.70
C ILE A 21 -0.70 9.58 -4.93
N GLU A 22 -0.17 8.68 -5.76
CA GLU A 22 -0.75 7.39 -6.05
C GLU A 22 0.31 6.31 -5.87
N ALA A 23 -0.06 5.20 -5.26
CA ALA A 23 0.80 4.04 -5.15
C ALA A 23 0.09 2.82 -5.74
N PHE A 24 0.84 2.04 -6.52
CA PHE A 24 0.38 0.86 -7.23
C PHE A 24 1.24 -0.33 -6.84
N VAL A 25 0.63 -1.36 -6.26
CA VAL A 25 1.32 -2.58 -5.86
C VAL A 25 0.80 -3.74 -6.71
N PRO A 26 1.64 -4.38 -7.53
CA PRO A 26 1.23 -5.52 -8.34
C PRO A 26 0.95 -6.75 -7.48
N GLY A 27 0.22 -7.70 -8.04
CA GLY A 27 0.09 -9.02 -7.46
C GLY A 27 1.40 -9.81 -7.49
N PRO A 28 1.44 -10.99 -6.83
CA PRO A 28 2.64 -11.82 -6.79
C PRO A 28 3.11 -12.21 -8.20
N ALA A 29 4.39 -11.97 -8.47
CA ALA A 29 5.00 -12.20 -9.80
C ALA A 29 4.80 -13.63 -10.32
N ARG A 30 4.71 -14.64 -9.43
CA ARG A 30 4.47 -16.05 -9.79
C ARG A 30 3.13 -16.32 -10.48
N PHE A 31 2.14 -15.42 -10.29
CA PHE A 31 0.82 -15.53 -10.93
C PHE A 31 0.71 -14.66 -12.19
N TRP A 32 1.74 -13.86 -12.51
CA TRP A 32 1.72 -13.03 -13.70
C TRP A 32 1.81 -13.88 -14.97
N PRO A 33 0.89 -13.72 -15.93
CA PRO A 33 0.89 -14.53 -17.14
C PRO A 33 2.11 -14.24 -18.00
N LYS A 34 2.94 -15.25 -18.27
CA LYS A 34 4.17 -15.13 -19.08
C LYS A 34 3.94 -14.48 -20.45
N LYS A 35 2.75 -14.67 -21.04
CA LYS A 35 2.37 -14.06 -22.34
C LYS A 35 2.27 -12.54 -22.31
N LEU A 36 2.19 -11.93 -21.14
CA LEU A 36 2.13 -10.47 -20.95
C LEU A 36 3.52 -9.84 -20.71
N GLY A 37 4.60 -10.64 -20.81
CA GLY A 37 5.96 -10.18 -20.57
C GLY A 37 6.35 -10.19 -19.10
N ALA A 38 7.28 -9.31 -18.72
CA ALA A 38 7.75 -9.20 -17.35
C ALA A 38 6.62 -8.74 -16.40
N PRO A 39 6.61 -9.23 -15.14
CA PRO A 39 5.63 -8.74 -14.15
C PRO A 39 5.84 -7.25 -13.88
N PRO A 40 4.77 -6.51 -13.56
CA PRO A 40 4.88 -5.10 -13.25
C PRO A 40 5.65 -4.88 -11.94
N ILE A 41 6.30 -3.74 -11.84
CA ILE A 41 7.03 -3.29 -10.64
C ILE A 41 6.11 -2.36 -9.85
N PRO A 42 6.15 -2.38 -8.50
CA PRO A 42 5.46 -1.38 -7.68
C PRO A 42 5.87 0.03 -8.08
N LYS A 43 4.91 0.96 -8.09
CA LYS A 43 5.12 2.31 -8.60
C LYS A 43 4.48 3.36 -7.70
N ILE A 44 5.14 4.50 -7.57
CA ILE A 44 4.59 5.70 -6.97
C ILE A 44 4.50 6.78 -8.03
N VAL A 45 3.37 7.47 -8.10
CA VAL A 45 3.14 8.61 -8.98
C VAL A 45 2.83 9.84 -8.13
N VAL A 46 3.57 10.92 -8.37
CA VAL A 46 3.36 12.20 -7.70
C VAL A 46 2.96 13.24 -8.74
N SER A 47 1.80 13.85 -8.55
CA SER A 47 1.23 14.88 -9.41
C SER A 47 1.11 16.21 -8.63
N PRO A 48 2.13 17.08 -8.64
CA PRO A 48 2.09 18.34 -7.92
C PRO A 48 1.07 19.31 -8.53
N ARG A 49 0.42 20.11 -7.69
CA ARG A 49 -0.53 21.13 -8.14
C ARG A 49 0.14 22.34 -8.81
N ASP A 50 1.41 22.57 -8.53
CA ASP A 50 2.21 23.69 -9.06
C ASP A 50 2.58 23.56 -10.54
N LYS A 51 2.09 22.51 -11.22
CA LYS A 51 2.37 22.20 -12.63
C LYS A 51 3.85 21.89 -12.93
N SER A 52 4.66 21.56 -11.93
CA SER A 52 6.07 21.16 -12.13
C SER A 52 6.23 19.85 -12.91
N GLY A 53 5.13 19.20 -13.23
CA GLY A 53 5.08 17.95 -13.98
C GLY A 53 4.88 16.70 -13.11
N LEU A 54 4.35 15.68 -13.74
CA LEU A 54 4.18 14.37 -13.13
C LEU A 54 5.54 13.70 -12.92
N ARG A 55 5.72 13.05 -11.77
CA ARG A 55 6.91 12.27 -11.43
C ARG A 55 6.51 10.84 -11.11
N GLU A 56 7.15 9.87 -11.77
CA GLU A 56 6.95 8.45 -11.52
C GLU A 56 8.21 7.83 -10.93
N PHE A 57 8.03 6.93 -9.97
CA PHE A 57 9.10 6.23 -9.29
C PHE A 57 8.77 4.74 -9.27
N ASP A 58 9.63 3.91 -9.85
CA ASP A 58 9.60 2.48 -9.64
C ASP A 58 10.16 2.17 -8.25
N VAL A 59 9.53 1.22 -7.56
CA VAL A 59 9.96 0.75 -6.23
C VAL A 59 10.43 -0.70 -6.35
N PRO A 60 11.68 -0.92 -6.80
CA PRO A 60 12.18 -2.28 -6.98
C PRO A 60 12.30 -2.99 -5.64
N VAL A 61 11.97 -4.27 -5.62
CA VAL A 61 12.10 -5.16 -4.46
C VAL A 61 13.08 -6.26 -4.80
N ASP A 62 13.93 -6.65 -3.86
CA ASP A 62 14.88 -7.75 -4.01
C ASP A 62 14.16 -9.05 -4.37
N GLU A 63 14.67 -9.79 -5.37
CA GLU A 63 14.05 -11.01 -5.86
C GLU A 63 13.84 -12.07 -4.78
N LYS A 64 14.79 -12.21 -3.86
CA LYS A 64 14.67 -13.17 -2.74
C LYS A 64 13.53 -12.82 -1.79
N ILE A 65 13.25 -11.53 -1.63
CA ILE A 65 12.12 -11.06 -0.83
C ILE A 65 10.81 -11.33 -1.56
N LEU A 66 10.78 -11.13 -2.89
CA LEU A 66 9.61 -11.46 -3.72
C LEU A 66 9.32 -12.97 -3.75
N GLU A 67 10.34 -13.81 -3.73
CA GLU A 67 10.20 -15.27 -3.66
C GLU A 67 9.74 -15.75 -2.29
N ALA A 68 10.13 -15.06 -1.21
CA ALA A 68 9.82 -15.44 0.16
C ALA A 68 8.36 -15.19 0.56
N GLY A 69 7.62 -14.34 -0.14
CA GLY A 69 6.24 -14.05 0.21
C GLY A 69 5.52 -13.11 -0.75
N ASP A 70 4.27 -12.82 -0.41
CA ASP A 70 3.40 -11.93 -1.17
C ASP A 70 3.53 -10.47 -0.72
N HIS A 71 2.68 -9.58 -1.25
CA HIS A 71 2.63 -8.13 -0.95
C HIS A 71 3.93 -7.37 -1.27
N ASN A 72 4.70 -7.84 -2.27
CA ASN A 72 5.91 -7.17 -2.76
C ASN A 72 6.89 -6.77 -1.63
N GLY A 73 7.09 -7.70 -0.68
CA GLY A 73 8.04 -7.54 0.41
C GLY A 73 7.58 -6.65 1.58
N SER A 74 6.37 -6.08 1.53
CA SER A 74 5.89 -5.19 2.59
C SER A 74 5.90 -5.85 3.96
N THR A 75 5.49 -7.12 4.06
CA THR A 75 5.53 -7.90 5.30
C THR A 75 6.96 -8.06 5.83
N PHE A 76 7.93 -8.32 4.96
CA PHE A 76 9.34 -8.42 5.35
C PHE A 76 9.85 -7.10 5.93
N TYR A 77 9.63 -5.99 5.23
CA TYR A 77 10.08 -4.67 5.69
C TYR A 77 9.36 -4.24 6.97
N GLN A 78 8.09 -4.59 7.14
CA GLN A 78 7.34 -4.33 8.37
C GLN A 78 7.97 -5.07 9.56
N HIS A 79 8.32 -6.34 9.42
CA HIS A 79 8.98 -7.11 10.46
C HIS A 79 10.39 -6.58 10.74
N GLN A 80 11.16 -6.22 9.72
CA GLN A 80 12.47 -5.63 9.88
C GLN A 80 12.42 -4.32 10.69
N LYS A 81 11.47 -3.44 10.37
CA LYS A 81 11.25 -2.19 11.11
C LYS A 81 10.79 -2.46 12.55
N PHE A 82 9.89 -3.42 12.75
CA PHE A 82 9.45 -3.80 14.08
C PHE A 82 10.61 -4.32 14.96
N MET A 83 11.47 -5.16 14.42
CA MET A 83 12.67 -5.61 15.13
C MET A 83 13.56 -4.45 15.56
N ARG A 84 13.77 -3.46 14.69
CA ARG A 84 14.54 -2.26 15.04
C ARG A 84 13.92 -1.44 16.17
N VAL A 85 12.59 -1.42 16.26
CA VAL A 85 11.87 -0.79 17.39
C VAL A 85 12.11 -1.59 18.68
N VAL A 86 12.00 -2.92 18.63
CA VAL A 86 12.25 -3.80 19.79
C VAL A 86 13.69 -3.65 20.31
N GLU A 87 14.65 -3.51 19.41
CA GLU A 87 16.06 -3.32 19.72
C GLU A 87 16.40 -1.88 20.16
N GLY A 88 15.45 -0.97 20.13
CA GLY A 88 15.63 0.42 20.58
C GLY A 88 16.30 1.35 19.56
N TYR A 89 16.48 0.92 18.30
CA TYR A 89 17.13 1.74 17.27
C TYR A 89 16.21 2.79 16.63
N GLN A 90 14.90 2.65 16.76
CA GLN A 90 13.95 3.63 16.23
C GLN A 90 12.62 3.59 17.00
N SER A 91 11.84 4.67 16.86
CA SER A 91 10.46 4.71 17.33
C SER A 91 9.52 4.03 16.32
N PRO A 92 8.34 3.51 16.77
CA PRO A 92 7.32 3.00 15.86
C PRO A 92 6.88 4.07 14.85
N GLU A 93 6.82 3.73 13.56
CA GLU A 93 6.25 4.61 12.53
C GLU A 93 4.72 4.66 12.62
N VAL A 94 4.11 3.56 13.06
CA VAL A 94 2.67 3.42 13.29
C VAL A 94 2.48 3.10 14.77
N THR A 95 1.75 3.95 15.47
CA THR A 95 1.46 3.80 16.90
C THR A 95 0.24 2.94 17.14
N LEU A 96 0.04 2.51 18.39
CA LEU A 96 -1.19 1.84 18.81
C LEU A 96 -2.43 2.72 18.54
N ASN A 97 -2.31 4.04 18.72
CA ASN A 97 -3.41 4.96 18.45
C ASN A 97 -3.80 5.00 16.96
N ASP A 98 -2.82 4.96 16.06
CA ASP A 98 -3.09 4.86 14.62
C ASP A 98 -3.81 3.56 14.28
N GLY A 99 -3.42 2.44 14.91
CA GLY A 99 -4.11 1.16 14.79
C GLY A 99 -5.55 1.20 15.29
N ILE A 100 -5.80 1.86 16.43
CA ILE A 100 -7.16 2.06 16.96
C ILE A 100 -8.02 2.84 15.97
N TRP A 101 -7.49 3.90 15.36
CA TRP A 101 -8.21 4.67 14.35
C TRP A 101 -8.53 3.85 13.10
N ALA A 102 -7.60 3.03 12.62
CA ALA A 102 -7.83 2.13 11.49
C ALA A 102 -8.99 1.16 11.76
N VAL A 103 -9.02 0.54 12.94
CA VAL A 103 -10.11 -0.35 13.35
C VAL A 103 -11.44 0.40 13.48
N ARG A 104 -11.45 1.59 14.08
CA ARG A 104 -12.66 2.43 14.19
C ARG A 104 -13.22 2.79 12.82
N MET A 105 -12.38 3.21 11.88
CA MET A 105 -12.81 3.54 10.52
C MET A 105 -13.43 2.32 9.80
N GLY A 106 -12.78 1.17 9.90
CA GLY A 106 -13.31 -0.07 9.33
C GLY A 106 -14.66 -0.47 9.91
N ASN A 107 -14.79 -0.41 11.23
CA ASN A 107 -16.05 -0.71 11.91
C ASN A 107 -17.17 0.28 11.55
N ALA A 108 -16.85 1.58 11.47
CA ALA A 108 -17.82 2.59 11.05
C ALA A 108 -18.26 2.40 9.60
N ALA A 109 -17.36 2.02 8.70
CA ALA A 109 -17.72 1.70 7.33
C ALA A 109 -18.69 0.52 7.25
N GLN A 110 -18.46 -0.53 8.05
CA GLN A 110 -19.39 -1.67 8.14
C GLN A 110 -20.77 -1.24 8.65
N VAL A 111 -20.83 -0.51 9.76
CA VAL A 111 -22.09 -0.02 10.32
C VAL A 111 -22.83 0.89 9.33
N SER A 112 -22.10 1.74 8.62
CA SER A 112 -22.68 2.60 7.57
C SER A 112 -23.30 1.77 6.43
N ALA A 113 -22.59 0.73 5.99
CA ALA A 113 -23.08 -0.16 4.95
C ALA A 113 -24.35 -0.94 5.37
N GLU A 114 -24.38 -1.42 6.62
CA GLU A 114 -25.52 -2.16 7.16
C GLU A 114 -26.77 -1.30 7.42
N THR A 115 -26.56 -0.05 7.82
CA THR A 115 -27.66 0.85 8.24
C THR A 115 -28.07 1.86 7.17
N GLY A 116 -27.25 2.06 6.14
CA GLY A 116 -27.43 3.12 5.14
C GLY A 116 -27.28 4.54 5.71
N LYS A 117 -26.65 4.70 6.88
CA LYS A 117 -26.51 5.99 7.57
C LYS A 117 -25.03 6.42 7.68
N VAL A 118 -24.85 7.75 7.76
CA VAL A 118 -23.54 8.32 8.11
C VAL A 118 -23.20 7.94 9.55
N VAL A 119 -21.97 7.52 9.78
CA VAL A 119 -21.40 7.28 11.10
C VAL A 119 -20.40 8.40 11.40
N ASN A 120 -20.58 9.08 12.51
CA ASN A 120 -19.66 10.11 13.03
C ASN A 120 -18.76 9.51 14.10
N PHE A 121 -17.51 9.96 14.18
CA PHE A 121 -16.50 9.55 15.17
C PHE A 121 -16.40 10.55 16.32
#